data_20ffdcbde1b82de3b0e0298aeb1f2e13
#
_entry.id   20ffdcbde1b82de3b0e0298aeb1f2e13
#
_cell.length_a   1.000
_cell.length_b   1.000
_cell.length_c   1.000
_cell.angle_alpha   90.00
_cell.angle_beta   90.00
_cell.angle_gamma   90.00
#
_symmetry.space_group_name_H-M   'P 1'
#
loop_
_entity.id
_entity.type
_entity.pdbx_description
1 polymer ?
#
loop_
_entity_poly.entity_id
_entity_poly.type
_entity_poly.pdbx_seq_one_letter_code
_entity_poly.pdbx_strand_id
1 'polypeptide(L)' 'MVRYYKLFDLLNRRGMKKSDLREILSPKTVAKLSKGEYLSGEVIEKICLFLNCQPGDIM' A
#
# COMPACT_ATOMS: atom_id res chain seq x y z
N MET A 1 6.92 -4.70 -14.00
CA MET A 1 6.75 -3.66 -12.97
C MET A 1 5.34 -3.70 -12.42
N VAL A 2 5.21 -3.78 -11.10
CA VAL A 2 3.90 -3.75 -10.46
C VAL A 2 3.46 -2.30 -10.32
N ARG A 3 2.19 -2.05 -10.59
CA ARG A 3 1.63 -0.72 -10.41
C ARG A 3 0.50 -0.79 -9.38
N TYR A 4 0.58 0.09 -8.40
CA TYR A 4 -0.36 0.08 -7.27
C TYR A 4 -1.43 1.16 -7.42
N TYR A 5 -2.01 1.28 -8.61
CA TYR A 5 -3.05 2.27 -8.88
C TYR A 5 -4.25 2.10 -7.98
N LYS A 6 -4.66 0.84 -7.78
CA LYS A 6 -5.81 0.56 -6.93
C LYS A 6 -5.55 0.98 -5.49
N LEU A 7 -4.33 0.73 -5.00
CA LEU A 7 -3.95 1.13 -3.65
C LEU A 7 -3.98 2.64 -3.49
N PHE A 8 -3.37 3.36 -4.43
CA PHE A 8 -3.33 4.82 -4.37
C PHE A 8 -4.71 5.42 -4.50
N ASP A 9 -5.55 4.85 -5.36
CA ASP A 9 -6.93 5.28 -5.51
C ASP A 9 -7.71 5.08 -4.20
N LEU A 10 -7.52 3.93 -3.55
CA LEU A 10 -8.18 3.64 -2.29
C LEU A 10 -7.74 4.60 -1.19
N LEU A 11 -6.45 4.90 -1.11
CA LEU A 11 -5.93 5.88 -0.17
C LEU A 11 -6.55 7.24 -0.41
N ASN A 12 -6.63 7.66 -1.67
CA ASN A 12 -7.21 8.94 -2.04
C ASN A 12 -8.67 9.03 -1.66
N ARG A 13 -9.43 7.96 -1.87
CA ARG A 13 -10.85 7.90 -1.48
C ARG A 13 -11.06 8.03 0.01
N ARG A 14 -10.09 7.58 0.80
CA ARG A 14 -10.15 7.64 2.26
C ARG A 14 -9.50 8.89 2.83
N GLY A 15 -9.05 9.81 1.96
CA GLY A 15 -8.38 11.02 2.41
C GLY A 15 -7.02 10.78 3.01
N MET A 16 -6.36 9.69 2.61
CA MET A 16 -5.06 9.29 3.15
C MET A 16 -3.96 9.50 2.12
N LYS A 17 -2.72 9.58 2.61
CA LYS A 17 -1.54 9.75 1.77
C LYS A 17 -0.60 8.57 1.96
N LYS A 18 0.37 8.42 1.04
CA LYS A 18 1.40 7.39 1.18
C LYS A 18 2.16 7.52 2.50
N SER A 19 2.36 8.74 2.98
CA SER A 19 3.05 8.96 4.24
C SER A 19 2.31 8.34 5.43
N ASP A 20 1.00 8.18 5.33
CA ASP A 20 0.23 7.54 6.40
C ASP A 20 0.60 6.07 6.55
N LEU A 21 1.09 5.45 5.48
CA LEU A 21 1.52 4.06 5.52
C LEU A 21 2.82 3.86 6.30
N ARG A 22 3.55 4.93 6.57
CA ARG A 22 4.79 4.83 7.35
C ARG A 22 4.54 4.40 8.78
N GLU A 23 3.33 4.51 9.25
CA GLU A 23 2.95 4.06 10.59
C GLU A 23 3.03 2.53 10.72
N ILE A 24 2.82 1.82 9.60
CA ILE A 24 2.82 0.37 9.58
C ILE A 24 3.95 -0.22 8.74
N LEU A 25 4.58 0.58 7.90
CA LEU A 25 5.62 0.13 6.98
C LEU A 25 6.89 0.94 7.19
N SER A 26 8.04 0.29 6.93
CA SER A 26 9.31 0.99 6.96
C SER A 26 9.42 1.97 5.79
N PRO A 27 10.28 3.00 5.89
CA PRO A 27 10.51 3.93 4.79
C PRO A 27 10.95 3.23 3.50
N LYS A 28 11.74 2.15 3.63
CA LYS A 28 12.17 1.37 2.46
C LYS A 28 10.98 0.73 1.75
N THR A 29 10.04 0.20 2.50
CA THR A 29 8.85 -0.44 1.94
C THR A 29 7.96 0.59 1.25
N VAL A 30 7.81 1.76 1.84
CA VAL A 30 7.04 2.84 1.21
C VAL A 30 7.71 3.28 -0.09
N ALA A 31 9.04 3.35 -0.11
CA ALA A 31 9.79 3.68 -1.32
C ALA A 31 9.56 2.63 -2.42
N LYS A 32 9.47 1.36 -2.05
CA LYS A 32 9.17 0.29 -3.02
C LYS A 32 7.80 0.48 -3.65
N LEU A 33 6.82 0.91 -2.88
CA LEU A 33 5.50 1.24 -3.42
C LEU A 33 5.60 2.31 -4.50
N SER A 34 6.35 3.36 -4.23
CA SER A 34 6.53 4.47 -5.16
C SER A 34 7.24 4.04 -6.45
N LYS A 35 8.16 3.08 -6.34
CA LYS A 35 8.91 2.58 -7.48
C LYS A 35 8.19 1.48 -8.26
N GLY A 36 7.07 0.99 -7.73
CA GLY A 36 6.34 -0.10 -8.37
C GLY A 36 7.02 -1.45 -8.21
N GLU A 37 7.77 -1.66 -7.14
CA GLU A 37 8.41 -2.94 -6.86
C GLU A 37 7.44 -3.89 -6.16
N TYR A 38 7.71 -5.18 -6.26
CA TYR A 38 6.88 -6.18 -5.60
C TYR A 38 7.06 -6.11 -4.08
N LEU A 39 5.96 -6.28 -3.38
CA LEU A 39 5.94 -6.35 -1.92
C LEU A 39 5.71 -7.79 -1.49
N SER A 40 6.21 -8.15 -0.31
CA SER A 40 5.96 -9.46 0.25
C SER A 40 4.48 -9.60 0.65
N GLY A 41 4.01 -10.85 0.74
CA GLY A 41 2.64 -11.10 1.17
C GLY A 41 2.36 -10.54 2.55
N GLU A 42 3.35 -10.54 3.44
CA GLU A 42 3.22 -9.99 4.78
C GLU A 42 2.95 -8.49 4.74
N VAL A 43 3.63 -7.77 3.86
CA VAL A 43 3.41 -6.33 3.71
C VAL A 43 2.02 -6.06 3.15
N ILE A 44 1.61 -6.83 2.14
CA ILE A 44 0.28 -6.71 1.55
C ILE A 44 -0.79 -6.94 2.63
N GLU A 45 -0.60 -7.94 3.46
CA GLU A 45 -1.53 -8.24 4.55
C GLU A 45 -1.64 -7.09 5.54
N LYS A 46 -0.51 -6.49 5.91
CA LYS A 46 -0.49 -5.34 6.81
C LYS A 46 -1.28 -4.17 6.23
N ILE A 47 -1.09 -3.90 4.96
CA ILE A 47 -1.81 -2.83 4.27
C ILE A 47 -3.32 -3.12 4.27
N CYS A 48 -3.68 -4.36 3.96
CA CYS A 48 -5.09 -4.76 3.93
C CYS A 48 -5.76 -4.61 5.31
N LEU A 49 -5.07 -4.99 6.37
CA LEU A 49 -5.60 -4.84 7.72
C LEU A 49 -5.72 -3.37 8.11
N PHE A 50 -4.74 -2.56 7.74
CA PHE A 50 -4.73 -1.14 8.05
C PHE A 50 -5.88 -0.41 7.35
N LEU A 51 -6.14 -0.76 6.09
CA LEU A 51 -7.18 -0.13 5.28
C LEU A 51 -8.51 -0.89 5.33
N ASN A 52 -8.56 -2.01 6.04
CA ASN A 52 -9.75 -2.85 6.12
C ASN A 52 -10.26 -3.21 4.71
N CYS A 53 -9.37 -3.76 3.89
CA CYS A 53 -9.67 -4.15 2.52
C CYS A 53 -9.05 -5.51 2.21
N GLN A 54 -9.29 -6.02 1.01
CA GLN A 54 -8.72 -7.29 0.56
C GLN A 54 -7.56 -7.04 -0.42
N PRO A 55 -6.65 -8.03 -0.57
CA PRO A 55 -5.53 -7.88 -1.50
C PRO A 55 -5.96 -7.50 -2.93
N GLY A 56 -7.09 -8.01 -3.38
CA GLY A 56 -7.62 -7.68 -4.70
C GLY A 56 -8.02 -6.21 -4.85
N ASP A 57 -8.22 -5.51 -3.74
CA ASP A 57 -8.59 -4.10 -3.76
C ASP A 57 -7.39 -3.18 -3.97
N ILE A 58 -6.18 -3.68 -3.76
CA ILE A 58 -4.96 -2.88 -3.86
C ILE A 58 -4.03 -3.37 -4.97
N MET A 59 -4.27 -4.51 -5.53
CA MET A 59 -3.49 -5.08 -6.63
C MET A 59 -4.38 -5.34 -7.83
#